data_a4d41730c9148b80ba8c20d6d5d3cdcb
#
_entry.id   a4d41730c9148b80ba8c20d6d5d3cdcb
#
_cell.length_a   1.000
_cell.length_b   1.000
_cell.length_c   1.000
_cell.angle_alpha   90.00
_cell.angle_beta   90.00
_cell.angle_gamma   90.00
#
_symmetry.space_group_name_H-M   'P 1'
#
loop_
_entity.id
_entity.type
_entity.pdbx_description
1 polymer ?
#
loop_
_entity_poly.entity_id
_entity_poly.type
_entity_poly.pdbx_seq_one_letter_code
_entity_poly.pdbx_strand_id
1 'polypeptide(L)'
;MNAYITADDTTQGVIYAVGDHMGGQALFIKDGKLRYSYSTLGLYWQDFDGNVKIPHGDVKITLKHTMKEARLNGPSTVEFFLNDEKVGEMDITATVYGAYTGHETFDIGRDEGMPVNEEYADRGKFKFTEGQLHKVIFDIKNPEEQVGAAAYSVIE
;
A
#
# COMPACT_ATOMS: atom_id res chain seq x y z
N MET A 1 -1.34 8.42 -2.45
CA MET A 1 -2.34 7.62 -3.18
C MET A 1 -3.70 7.89 -2.60
N ASN A 2 -4.73 8.01 -3.45
CA ASN A 2 -6.12 8.14 -3.04
C ASN A 2 -6.96 7.09 -3.77
N ALA A 3 -7.77 6.33 -3.04
CA ALA A 3 -8.74 5.40 -3.58
C ALA A 3 -10.16 5.86 -3.24
N TYR A 4 -11.07 5.75 -4.19
CA TYR A 4 -12.48 6.12 -4.04
C TYR A 4 -13.33 4.87 -4.19
N ILE A 5 -14.06 4.53 -3.15
CA ILE A 5 -14.91 3.33 -3.09
C ILE A 5 -16.31 3.67 -2.63
N THR A 6 -17.26 2.78 -2.92
CA THR A 6 -18.55 2.74 -2.23
C THR A 6 -18.61 1.45 -1.44
N ALA A 7 -18.60 1.55 -0.12
CA ALA A 7 -18.45 0.41 0.78
C ALA A 7 -19.79 -0.03 1.40
N ASP A 8 -19.91 -1.33 1.63
CA ASP A 8 -20.98 -1.99 2.37
C ASP A 8 -20.43 -3.22 3.13
N ASP A 9 -21.28 -4.07 3.66
CA ASP A 9 -20.89 -5.27 4.41
C ASP A 9 -20.14 -6.31 3.55
N THR A 10 -20.21 -6.21 2.22
CA THR A 10 -19.55 -7.13 1.28
C THR A 10 -18.16 -6.66 0.86
N THR A 11 -17.79 -5.44 1.22
CA THR A 11 -16.57 -4.79 0.73
C THR A 11 -15.31 -5.49 1.23
N GLN A 12 -14.54 -6.03 0.30
CA GLN A 12 -13.24 -6.65 0.56
C GLN A 12 -12.39 -6.68 -0.71
N GLY A 13 -11.12 -6.99 -0.55
CA GLY A 13 -10.18 -7.20 -1.64
C GLY A 13 -9.05 -6.18 -1.68
N VAL A 14 -8.14 -6.40 -2.62
CA VAL A 14 -6.96 -5.56 -2.82
C VAL A 14 -7.34 -4.28 -3.55
N ILE A 15 -6.95 -3.14 -2.99
CA ILE A 15 -7.08 -1.83 -3.64
C ILE A 15 -5.95 -1.64 -4.64
N TYR A 16 -4.71 -1.85 -4.20
CA TYR A 16 -3.54 -1.98 -5.08
C TYR A 16 -2.51 -2.91 -4.47
N ALA A 17 -1.71 -3.52 -5.33
CA ALA A 17 -0.53 -4.28 -4.95
C ALA A 17 0.60 -3.99 -5.93
N VAL A 18 1.84 -4.01 -5.44
CA VAL A 18 3.04 -3.91 -6.24
C VAL A 18 4.12 -4.82 -5.67
N GLY A 19 4.78 -5.58 -6.55
CA GLY A 19 5.74 -6.59 -6.14
C GLY A 19 5.07 -7.85 -5.56
N ASP A 20 5.81 -8.57 -4.75
CA ASP A 20 5.40 -9.81 -4.12
C ASP A 20 5.87 -9.91 -2.66
N HIS A 21 5.77 -11.10 -2.06
CA HIS A 21 6.22 -11.34 -0.68
C HIS A 21 7.74 -11.18 -0.50
N MET A 22 8.54 -11.22 -1.56
CA MET A 22 9.99 -10.99 -1.50
C MET A 22 10.35 -9.51 -1.53
N GLY A 23 9.44 -8.67 -1.98
CA GLY A 23 9.60 -7.22 -1.98
C GLY A 23 8.39 -6.57 -2.62
N GLY A 24 7.52 -5.99 -1.81
CA GLY A 24 6.30 -5.40 -2.29
C GLY A 24 5.48 -4.69 -1.23
N GLN A 25 4.37 -4.15 -1.66
CA GLN A 25 3.38 -3.54 -0.78
C GLN A 25 1.97 -3.77 -1.31
N ALA A 26 1.02 -3.87 -0.41
CA ALA A 26 -0.38 -3.99 -0.75
C ALA A 26 -1.27 -3.24 0.24
N LEU A 27 -2.27 -2.55 -0.28
CA LEU A 27 -3.37 -1.97 0.49
C LEU A 27 -4.64 -2.73 0.16
N PHE A 28 -5.31 -3.24 1.17
CA PHE A 28 -6.48 -4.09 0.99
C PHE A 28 -7.50 -3.92 2.12
N ILE A 29 -8.71 -4.40 1.88
CA ILE A 29 -9.77 -4.49 2.87
C ILE A 29 -10.05 -5.96 3.12
N LYS A 30 -10.00 -6.36 4.39
CA LYS A 30 -10.35 -7.71 4.83
C LYS A 30 -11.17 -7.63 6.12
N ASP A 31 -12.26 -8.40 6.15
CA ASP A 31 -13.19 -8.44 7.29
C ASP A 31 -13.68 -7.04 7.71
N GLY A 32 -13.98 -6.19 6.72
CA GLY A 32 -14.45 -4.81 6.90
C GLY A 32 -13.41 -3.83 7.43
N LYS A 33 -12.13 -4.21 7.45
CA LYS A 33 -11.03 -3.40 8.01
C LYS A 33 -9.98 -3.07 6.97
N LEU A 34 -9.42 -1.86 7.08
CA LEU A 34 -8.28 -1.43 6.30
C LEU A 34 -7.01 -2.14 6.76
N ARG A 35 -6.28 -2.71 5.81
CA ARG A 35 -5.01 -3.41 6.03
C ARG A 35 -3.98 -2.91 5.02
N TYR A 36 -2.74 -2.88 5.45
CA TYR A 36 -1.61 -2.59 4.59
C TYR A 36 -0.43 -3.47 4.97
N SER A 37 0.28 -3.94 3.97
CA SER A 37 1.48 -4.75 4.16
C SER A 37 2.64 -4.21 3.33
N TYR A 38 3.81 -4.22 3.92
CA TYR A 38 5.07 -3.88 3.26
C TYR A 38 6.08 -4.99 3.51
N SER A 39 6.58 -5.60 2.45
CA SER A 39 7.62 -6.63 2.50
C SER A 39 8.96 -6.08 2.01
N THR A 40 10.02 -6.29 2.79
CA THR A 40 11.38 -5.96 2.42
C THR A 40 12.19 -7.25 2.31
N LEU A 41 12.52 -7.65 1.07
CA LEU A 41 13.35 -8.80 0.73
C LEU A 41 12.84 -10.15 1.29
N GLY A 42 11.57 -10.28 1.60
CA GLY A 42 11.03 -11.48 2.23
C GLY A 42 11.60 -11.80 3.63
N LEU A 43 12.34 -10.85 4.20
CA LEU A 43 12.95 -10.99 5.53
C LEU A 43 12.19 -10.20 6.60
N TYR A 44 11.58 -9.09 6.19
CA TYR A 44 10.83 -8.20 7.06
C TYR A 44 9.49 -7.89 6.45
N TRP A 45 8.42 -8.31 7.12
CA TRP A 45 7.05 -7.88 6.85
C TRP A 45 6.66 -6.89 7.93
N GLN A 46 6.08 -5.78 7.49
CA GLN A 46 5.53 -4.77 8.39
C GLN A 46 4.10 -4.52 7.96
N ASP A 47 3.18 -4.91 8.84
CA ASP A 47 1.75 -4.89 8.56
C ASP A 47 1.06 -3.84 9.42
N PHE A 48 0.14 -3.09 8.80
CA PHE A 48 -0.76 -2.21 9.51
C PHE A 48 -2.03 -2.97 9.88
N ASP A 49 -2.27 -3.12 11.17
CA ASP A 49 -3.49 -3.62 11.76
C ASP A 49 -3.98 -2.67 12.86
N GLY A 50 -4.34 -1.47 12.45
CA GLY A 50 -4.88 -0.45 13.36
C GLY A 50 -6.33 -0.69 13.76
N ASN A 51 -6.93 -1.83 13.41
CA ASN A 51 -8.33 -2.15 13.65
C ASN A 51 -9.30 -1.09 13.07
N VAL A 52 -8.92 -0.47 11.96
CA VAL A 52 -9.66 0.59 11.31
C VAL A 52 -10.79 0.00 10.47
N LYS A 53 -12.02 0.20 10.91
CA LYS A 53 -13.21 -0.22 10.17
C LYS A 53 -13.51 0.74 9.03
N ILE A 54 -13.89 0.20 7.88
CA ILE A 54 -14.34 0.99 6.73
C ILE A 54 -15.81 1.35 6.96
N PRO A 55 -16.17 2.64 6.96
CA PRO A 55 -17.58 3.05 7.04
C PRO A 55 -18.33 2.71 5.76
N HIS A 56 -19.65 2.51 5.85
CA HIS A 56 -20.50 2.30 4.67
C HIS A 56 -20.70 3.59 3.89
N GLY A 57 -20.96 3.45 2.60
CA GLY A 57 -21.18 4.55 1.67
C GLY A 57 -19.91 4.96 0.93
N ASP A 58 -19.88 6.17 0.44
CA ASP A 58 -18.75 6.70 -0.32
C ASP A 58 -17.61 7.02 0.63
N VAL A 59 -16.45 6.40 0.38
CA VAL A 59 -15.25 6.53 1.19
C VAL A 59 -14.05 6.87 0.32
N LYS A 60 -13.33 7.89 0.71
CA LYS A 60 -11.99 8.19 0.19
C LYS A 60 -10.95 7.62 1.14
N ILE A 61 -10.16 6.69 0.66
CA ILE A 61 -9.03 6.11 1.40
C ILE A 61 -7.75 6.79 0.91
N THR A 62 -7.00 7.41 1.80
CA THR A 62 -5.72 8.03 1.47
C THR A 62 -4.60 7.31 2.18
N LEU A 63 -3.56 6.97 1.42
CA LEU A 63 -2.29 6.49 1.93
C LEU A 63 -1.21 7.50 1.55
N LYS A 64 -0.47 7.97 2.55
CA LYS A 64 0.65 8.87 2.36
C LYS A 64 1.93 8.21 2.84
N HIS A 65 2.83 7.93 1.91
CA HIS A 65 4.13 7.31 2.18
C HIS A 65 5.20 8.39 2.08
N THR A 66 5.96 8.59 3.15
CA THR A 66 6.99 9.62 3.25
C THR A 66 8.31 9.01 3.72
N MET A 67 9.37 9.19 2.92
CA MET A 67 10.72 8.79 3.33
C MET A 67 11.19 9.68 4.49
N LYS A 68 11.79 9.07 5.53
CA LYS A 68 12.39 9.79 6.66
C LYS A 68 13.82 10.22 6.39
N GLU A 69 14.52 9.46 5.56
CA GLU A 69 15.92 9.69 5.21
C GLU A 69 16.12 9.55 3.70
N ALA A 70 16.96 10.44 3.16
CA ALA A 70 17.33 10.48 1.76
C ALA A 70 18.39 9.41 1.40
N ARG A 71 18.03 8.14 1.53
CA ARG A 71 18.94 7.03 1.17
C ARG A 71 18.16 5.81 0.69
N LEU A 72 18.81 4.99 -0.11
CA LEU A 72 18.30 3.67 -0.47
C LEU A 72 18.09 2.82 0.78
N ASN A 73 17.07 2.01 0.79
CA ASN A 73 16.68 1.19 1.94
C ASN A 73 16.45 2.01 3.24
N GLY A 74 16.11 3.29 3.07
CA GLY A 74 15.86 4.20 4.19
C GLY A 74 14.54 3.90 4.90
N PRO A 75 14.40 4.37 6.15
CA PRO A 75 13.13 4.28 6.85
C PRO A 75 12.09 5.23 6.28
N SER A 76 10.82 4.88 6.44
CA SER A 76 9.71 5.70 6.00
C SER A 76 8.54 5.63 6.97
N THR A 77 7.57 6.54 6.80
CA THR A 77 6.30 6.53 7.51
C THR A 77 5.17 6.40 6.51
N VAL A 78 4.19 5.58 6.82
CA VAL A 78 2.94 5.48 6.08
C VAL A 78 1.80 5.94 6.97
N GLU A 79 1.05 6.92 6.48
CA GLU A 79 -0.12 7.46 7.17
C GLU A 79 -1.39 7.08 6.40
N PHE A 80 -2.44 6.76 7.12
CA PHE A 80 -3.73 6.33 6.59
C PHE A 80 -4.82 7.30 6.98
N PHE A 81 -5.67 7.64 6.00
CA PHE A 81 -6.81 8.56 6.18
C PHE A 81 -8.07 7.95 5.58
N LEU A 82 -9.20 8.17 6.23
CA LEU A 82 -10.54 7.91 5.70
C LEU A 82 -11.29 9.25 5.66
N ASN A 83 -11.74 9.66 4.47
CA ASN A 83 -12.45 10.93 4.27
C ASN A 83 -11.69 12.13 4.88
N ASP A 84 -10.36 12.17 4.65
CA ASP A 84 -9.43 13.20 5.13
C ASP A 84 -9.16 13.20 6.65
N GLU A 85 -9.76 12.29 7.40
CA GLU A 85 -9.45 12.07 8.82
C GLU A 85 -8.34 11.02 8.96
N LYS A 86 -7.26 11.35 9.69
CA LYS A 86 -6.18 10.40 9.97
C LYS A 86 -6.67 9.31 10.91
N VAL A 87 -6.54 8.05 10.45
CA VAL A 87 -7.00 6.86 11.18
C VAL A 87 -5.88 5.98 11.66
N GLY A 88 -4.66 6.23 11.22
CA GLY A 88 -3.49 5.47 11.67
C GLY A 88 -2.21 5.84 10.96
N GLU A 89 -1.13 5.27 11.45
CA GLU A 89 0.19 5.35 10.84
C GLU A 89 1.03 4.14 11.22
N MET A 90 2.04 3.85 10.41
CA MET A 90 3.08 2.88 10.73
C MET A 90 4.43 3.36 10.20
N ASP A 91 5.48 2.91 10.87
CA ASP A 91 6.85 3.10 10.40
C ASP A 91 7.32 1.87 9.63
N ILE A 92 7.99 2.10 8.51
CA ILE A 92 8.74 1.09 7.79
C ILE A 92 10.21 1.29 8.13
N THR A 93 10.81 0.30 8.76
CA THR A 93 12.20 0.37 9.25
C THR A 93 13.19 0.48 8.11
N ALA A 94 12.94 -0.26 7.03
CA ALA A 94 13.78 -0.26 5.85
C ALA A 94 12.92 -0.51 4.61
N THR A 95 12.97 0.42 3.66
CA THR A 95 12.30 0.25 2.36
C THR A 95 13.07 -0.70 1.45
N VAL A 96 12.42 -1.18 0.39
CA VAL A 96 13.07 -2.03 -0.61
C VAL A 96 14.28 -1.30 -1.21
N TYR A 97 15.39 -2.02 -1.34
CA TYR A 97 16.63 -1.50 -1.91
C TYR A 97 16.55 -1.48 -3.44
N GLY A 98 16.32 -0.31 -4.00
CA GLY A 98 16.30 -0.06 -5.44
C GLY A 98 14.92 -0.28 -6.07
N ALA A 99 14.52 -1.50 -6.35
CA ALA A 99 13.27 -1.80 -7.04
C ALA A 99 12.54 -2.99 -6.41
N TYR A 100 11.23 -3.01 -6.58
CA TYR A 100 10.43 -4.21 -6.32
C TYR A 100 10.80 -5.32 -7.30
N THR A 101 10.46 -6.56 -6.95
CA THR A 101 10.78 -7.73 -7.79
C THR A 101 10.29 -7.52 -9.22
N GLY A 102 11.20 -7.68 -10.19
CA GLY A 102 10.93 -7.37 -11.60
C GLY A 102 10.06 -8.39 -12.35
N HIS A 103 9.56 -9.41 -11.63
CA HIS A 103 8.72 -10.46 -12.18
C HIS A 103 7.23 -10.26 -11.87
N GLU A 104 6.92 -9.33 -10.98
CA GLU A 104 5.56 -9.03 -10.57
C GLU A 104 5.11 -7.66 -11.06
N THR A 105 3.80 -7.53 -11.22
CA THR A 105 3.18 -6.35 -11.80
C THR A 105 2.79 -5.33 -10.72
N PHE A 106 2.37 -4.17 -11.18
CA PHE A 106 1.65 -3.18 -10.40
C PHE A 106 0.16 -3.34 -10.72
N ASP A 107 -0.62 -3.73 -9.73
CA ASP A 107 -2.01 -4.11 -9.89
C ASP A 107 -2.97 -3.19 -9.14
N ILE A 108 -4.12 -2.96 -9.75
CA ILE A 108 -5.24 -2.21 -9.16
C ILE A 108 -6.46 -3.12 -9.04
N GLY A 109 -7.05 -3.16 -7.86
CA GLY A 109 -8.27 -3.95 -7.60
C GLY A 109 -8.04 -5.45 -7.49
N ARG A 110 -6.82 -5.90 -7.44
CA ARG A 110 -6.41 -7.29 -7.26
C ARG A 110 -4.92 -7.39 -6.97
N ASP A 111 -4.44 -8.59 -6.71
CA ASP A 111 -3.01 -8.94 -6.63
C ASP A 111 -2.78 -10.13 -7.58
N GLU A 112 -2.18 -9.88 -8.74
CA GLU A 112 -1.81 -10.91 -9.70
C GLU A 112 -0.51 -11.60 -9.26
N GLY A 113 -0.34 -12.85 -9.63
CA GLY A 113 0.88 -13.58 -9.33
C GLY A 113 1.01 -14.00 -7.88
N MET A 114 2.17 -13.76 -7.28
CA MET A 114 2.44 -14.14 -5.89
C MET A 114 1.96 -13.05 -4.93
N PRO A 115 1.15 -13.40 -3.92
CA PRO A 115 0.58 -12.40 -3.03
C PRO A 115 1.67 -11.70 -2.21
N VAL A 116 1.50 -10.39 -2.02
CA VAL A 116 2.37 -9.60 -1.14
C VAL A 116 2.22 -10.04 0.31
N ASN A 117 1.01 -10.40 0.72
CA ASN A 117 0.71 -10.81 2.09
C ASN A 117 0.02 -12.18 2.12
N GLU A 118 0.46 -13.04 3.03
CA GLU A 118 -0.09 -14.38 3.22
C GLU A 118 -1.52 -14.37 3.78
N GLU A 119 -1.98 -13.28 4.39
CA GLU A 119 -3.34 -13.17 4.93
C GLU A 119 -4.45 -13.40 3.90
N TYR A 120 -4.16 -13.16 2.63
CA TYR A 120 -5.10 -13.40 1.53
C TYR A 120 -4.59 -14.38 0.47
N ALA A 121 -3.49 -15.07 0.74
CA ALA A 121 -2.90 -16.02 -0.20
C ALA A 121 -3.85 -17.15 -0.60
N ASP A 122 -4.75 -17.57 0.31
CA ASP A 122 -5.77 -18.57 0.07
C ASP A 122 -6.97 -18.04 -0.75
N ARG A 123 -7.02 -16.74 -1.02
CA ARG A 123 -8.12 -16.08 -1.75
C ARG A 123 -7.79 -15.82 -3.23
N GLY A 124 -6.74 -16.44 -3.75
CA GLY A 124 -6.26 -16.21 -5.11
C GLY A 124 -5.84 -14.75 -5.30
N LYS A 125 -6.34 -14.09 -6.35
CA LYS A 125 -6.02 -12.69 -6.66
C LYS A 125 -6.65 -11.69 -5.68
N PHE A 126 -7.45 -12.12 -4.77
CA PHE A 126 -8.22 -11.32 -3.81
C PHE A 126 -8.80 -10.05 -4.44
N LYS A 127 -9.57 -10.24 -5.51
CA LYS A 127 -10.19 -9.15 -6.26
C LYS A 127 -11.06 -8.30 -5.37
N PHE A 128 -11.01 -6.99 -5.59
CA PHE A 128 -11.91 -6.05 -4.92
C PHE A 128 -13.36 -6.34 -5.32
N THR A 129 -14.27 -6.16 -4.38
CA THR A 129 -15.71 -6.38 -4.61
C THR A 129 -16.17 -5.61 -5.84
N GLU A 130 -16.80 -6.32 -6.78
CA GLU A 130 -17.17 -5.78 -8.08
C GLU A 130 -18.04 -4.53 -7.96
N GLY A 131 -17.72 -3.52 -8.78
CA GLY A 131 -18.44 -2.25 -8.84
C GLY A 131 -18.19 -1.29 -7.67
N GLN A 132 -17.43 -1.68 -6.65
CA GLN A 132 -17.21 -0.86 -5.46
C GLN A 132 -15.91 -0.01 -5.50
N LEU A 133 -14.89 -0.39 -6.26
CA LEU A 133 -13.70 0.41 -6.47
C LEU A 133 -13.86 1.25 -7.73
N HIS A 134 -13.93 2.57 -7.58
CA HIS A 134 -14.23 3.48 -8.69
C HIS A 134 -12.97 4.09 -9.31
N LYS A 135 -11.98 4.44 -8.47
CA LYS A 135 -10.82 5.19 -8.93
C LYS A 135 -9.68 5.08 -7.93
N VAL A 136 -8.47 4.96 -8.45
CA VAL A 136 -7.23 5.06 -7.67
C VAL A 136 -6.32 6.08 -8.33
N ILE A 137 -5.83 7.04 -7.56
CA ILE A 137 -4.92 8.09 -8.01
C ILE A 137 -3.62 7.97 -7.25
N PHE A 138 -2.51 7.85 -7.98
CA PHE A 138 -1.16 7.94 -7.44
C PHE A 138 -0.60 9.33 -7.73
N ASP A 139 -0.38 10.09 -6.67
CA ASP A 139 0.35 11.37 -6.73
C ASP A 139 1.74 11.12 -6.18
N ILE A 140 2.68 10.93 -7.10
CA ILE A 140 4.08 10.68 -6.78
C ILE A 140 4.77 12.04 -6.77
N LYS A 141 5.11 12.51 -5.56
CA LYS A 141 5.89 13.73 -5.41
C LYS A 141 7.28 13.54 -5.99
N ASN A 142 7.80 14.62 -6.58
CA ASN A 142 9.19 14.62 -7.01
C ASN A 142 10.05 14.26 -5.77
N PRO A 143 10.93 13.29 -5.91
CA PRO A 143 11.85 12.91 -4.86
C PRO A 143 12.64 14.06 -4.24
N GLU A 144 13.04 15.03 -5.05
CA GLU A 144 13.71 16.25 -4.59
C GLU A 144 12.86 17.09 -3.62
N GLU A 145 11.55 17.02 -3.74
CA GLU A 145 10.61 17.69 -2.82
C GLU A 145 10.47 16.96 -1.48
N GLN A 146 10.76 15.65 -1.46
CA GLN A 146 10.60 14.84 -0.25
C GLN A 146 11.86 14.78 0.61
N VAL A 147 13.03 14.73 -0.02
CA VAL A 147 14.29 14.37 0.67
C VAL A 147 15.50 15.24 0.27
N GLY A 148 15.33 16.20 -0.62
CA GLY A 148 16.43 17.03 -1.12
C GLY A 148 17.25 16.36 -2.22
N ALA A 149 17.82 17.17 -3.10
CA ALA A 149 18.49 16.77 -4.35
C ALA A 149 19.64 15.75 -4.20
N ALA A 150 20.24 15.65 -3.02
CA ALA A 150 21.39 14.78 -2.78
C ALA A 150 21.07 13.27 -2.78
N ALA A 151 19.78 12.89 -2.65
CA ALA A 151 19.40 11.48 -2.58
C ALA A 151 19.38 10.78 -3.95
N TYR A 152 19.31 11.53 -5.03
CA TYR A 152 19.07 10.99 -6.38
C TYR A 152 20.31 10.93 -7.25
N SER A 153 21.41 11.60 -6.86
CA SER A 153 22.70 11.48 -7.55
C SER A 153 23.34 10.09 -7.42
N VAL A 154 22.77 9.22 -6.61
CA VAL A 154 23.27 7.84 -6.37
C VAL A 154 22.55 6.79 -7.21
N ILE A 155 21.44 7.15 -7.91
CA ILE A 155 20.60 6.23 -8.68
C ILE A 155 20.90 6.34 -10.19
N GLU A 156 21.65 7.36 -10.64
CA GLU A 156 22.18 7.47 -11.99
C GLU A 156 23.49 6.67 -12.11
#